data_9c81296c32726016514e38804cee5750
#
_entry.id   9c81296c32726016514e38804cee5750
#
_cell.length_a   1.000
_cell.length_b   1.000
_cell.length_c   1.000
_cell.angle_alpha   90.00
_cell.angle_beta   90.00
_cell.angle_gamma   90.00
#
_symmetry.space_group_name_H-M   'P 1'
#
loop_
_entity.id
_entity.type
_entity.pdbx_description
1 polymer ?
#
loop_
_entity_poly.entity_id
_entity_poly.type
_entity_poly.pdbx_seq_one_letter_code
_entity_poly.pdbx_strand_id
1 'polypeptide(L)'
;LEIGGVVRLVRRVIGGTFLFEMSGAFILTLRFLKDMDVLHAIYYGIFHSISAFCNAGFDLMGRYSPFSSITRFYNDPVVILTISALILIGGIGFFVWNDLREHGLHCRHYALQTKMVLSATAVCLFGGTLLFYLFEHNRLFAGMSFGEQLLNSFFCTVTPRTAGFNAVDNGALSESSKFLSI
;
A
#
# COMPACT_ATOMS: atom_id res chain seq x y z
N LEU A 1 -26.44 -21.51 -3.14
CA LEU A 1 -25.73 -20.72 -2.12
C LEU A 1 -26.69 -20.56 -0.94
N GLU A 2 -26.41 -21.24 0.17
CA GLU A 2 -27.23 -21.07 1.39
C GLU A 2 -27.05 -19.64 1.93
N ILE A 3 -28.14 -18.94 2.19
CA ILE A 3 -28.15 -17.57 2.74
C ILE A 3 -27.23 -17.44 3.97
N GLY A 4 -27.19 -18.48 4.81
CA GLY A 4 -26.30 -18.52 5.99
C GLY A 4 -24.80 -18.52 5.66
N GLY A 5 -24.38 -19.03 4.49
CA GLY A 5 -23.01 -18.98 4.01
C GLY A 5 -22.59 -17.57 3.58
N VAL A 6 -23.47 -16.87 2.89
CA VAL A 6 -23.24 -15.48 2.43
C VAL A 6 -23.11 -14.54 3.62
N VAL A 7 -24.00 -14.63 4.60
CA VAL A 7 -23.96 -13.79 5.81
C VAL A 7 -22.66 -14.01 6.61
N ARG A 8 -22.21 -15.25 6.74
CA ARG A 8 -20.92 -15.55 7.40
C ARG A 8 -19.74 -14.97 6.65
N LEU A 9 -19.74 -15.05 5.30
CA LEU A 9 -18.69 -14.46 4.47
C LEU A 9 -18.66 -12.95 4.65
N VAL A 10 -19.79 -12.28 4.53
CA VAL A 10 -19.90 -10.81 4.68
C VAL A 10 -19.40 -10.35 6.04
N ARG A 11 -19.80 -11.04 7.13
CA ARG A 11 -19.33 -10.72 8.50
C ARG A 11 -17.80 -10.86 8.62
N ARG A 12 -17.21 -11.90 8.00
CA ARG A 12 -15.76 -12.10 7.99
C ARG A 12 -15.03 -10.99 7.21
N VAL A 13 -15.59 -10.62 6.06
CA VAL A 13 -15.06 -9.53 5.23
C VAL A 13 -15.06 -8.22 6.02
N ILE A 14 -16.20 -7.80 6.55
CA ILE A 14 -16.32 -6.57 7.33
C ILE A 14 -15.37 -6.57 8.54
N GLY A 15 -15.33 -7.66 9.30
CA GLY A 15 -14.45 -7.77 10.47
C GLY A 15 -12.96 -7.74 10.09
N GLY A 16 -12.58 -8.36 8.98
CA GLY A 16 -11.21 -8.32 8.47
C GLY A 16 -10.81 -6.92 7.98
N THR A 17 -11.67 -6.27 7.19
CA THR A 17 -11.48 -4.89 6.74
C THR A 17 -11.26 -3.96 7.92
N PHE A 18 -12.18 -3.98 8.88
CA PHE A 18 -12.10 -3.13 10.07
C PHE A 18 -10.81 -3.37 10.86
N LEU A 19 -10.39 -4.63 11.01
CA LEU A 19 -9.15 -4.98 11.72
C LEU A 19 -7.93 -4.35 11.06
N PHE A 20 -7.78 -4.47 9.74
CA PHE A 20 -6.63 -3.94 9.03
C PHE A 20 -6.65 -2.41 8.94
N GLU A 21 -7.81 -1.82 8.69
CA GLU A 21 -7.96 -0.36 8.67
C GLU A 21 -7.66 0.25 10.04
N MET A 22 -8.16 -0.33 11.12
CA MET A 22 -7.88 0.18 12.48
C MET A 22 -6.41 -0.02 12.88
N SER A 23 -5.78 -1.13 12.49
CA SER A 23 -4.36 -1.36 12.73
C SER A 23 -3.50 -0.34 11.98
N GLY A 24 -3.78 -0.10 10.71
CA GLY A 24 -3.11 0.92 9.91
C GLY A 24 -3.33 2.33 10.45
N ALA A 25 -4.58 2.66 10.81
CA ALA A 25 -4.93 3.93 11.41
C ALA A 25 -4.16 4.18 12.72
N PHE A 26 -4.04 3.17 13.57
CA PHE A 26 -3.29 3.25 14.82
C PHE A 26 -1.80 3.54 14.57
N ILE A 27 -1.16 2.79 13.67
CA ILE A 27 0.26 2.98 13.33
C ILE A 27 0.49 4.38 12.74
N LEU A 28 -0.32 4.79 11.77
CA LEU A 28 -0.22 6.11 11.13
C LEU A 28 -0.49 7.24 12.12
N THR A 29 -1.47 7.10 13.01
CA THR A 29 -1.75 8.08 14.06
C THR A 29 -0.54 8.28 14.97
N LEU A 30 0.05 7.18 15.49
CA LEU A 30 1.23 7.26 16.33
C LEU A 30 2.41 7.96 15.63
N ARG A 31 2.55 7.74 14.33
CA ARG A 31 3.60 8.41 13.55
C ARG A 31 3.29 9.89 13.33
N PHE A 32 2.06 10.24 12.99
CA PHE A 32 1.63 11.62 12.73
C PHE A 32 1.58 12.49 13.99
N LEU A 33 1.45 11.91 15.19
CA LEU A 33 1.57 12.63 16.45
C LEU A 33 2.90 13.37 16.64
N LYS A 34 3.94 13.00 15.87
CA LYS A 34 5.23 13.72 15.91
C LYS A 34 5.20 15.02 15.12
N ASP A 35 4.26 15.17 14.19
CA ASP A 35 4.22 16.27 13.22
C ASP A 35 2.98 17.16 13.37
N MET A 36 1.96 16.70 14.10
CA MET A 36 0.68 17.42 14.24
C MET A 36 0.00 17.12 15.59
N ASP A 37 -0.99 17.91 15.95
CA ASP A 37 -1.77 17.75 17.18
C ASP A 37 -2.61 16.45 17.17
N VAL A 38 -3.06 16.02 18.35
CA VAL A 38 -3.71 14.71 18.54
C VAL A 38 -4.95 14.52 17.66
N LEU A 39 -5.83 15.53 17.57
CA LEU A 39 -7.06 15.41 16.79
C LEU A 39 -6.78 15.28 15.30
N HIS A 40 -5.86 16.08 14.76
CA HIS A 40 -5.45 15.97 13.36
C HIS A 40 -4.72 14.64 13.10
N ALA A 41 -3.83 14.21 14.00
CA ALA A 41 -3.12 12.93 13.84
C ALA A 41 -4.10 11.74 13.76
N ILE A 42 -5.12 11.69 14.62
CA ILE A 42 -6.16 10.65 14.59
C ILE A 42 -6.95 10.72 13.28
N TYR A 43 -7.42 11.91 12.91
CA TYR A 43 -8.20 12.10 11.70
C TYR A 43 -7.42 11.70 10.44
N TYR A 44 -6.16 12.15 10.31
CA TYR A 44 -5.28 11.81 9.19
C TYR A 44 -4.93 10.32 9.18
N GLY A 45 -4.66 9.72 10.34
CA GLY A 45 -4.36 8.31 10.47
C GLY A 45 -5.52 7.43 9.99
N ILE A 46 -6.73 7.71 10.44
CA ILE A 46 -7.94 6.99 10.03
C ILE A 46 -8.20 7.19 8.53
N PHE A 47 -8.17 8.44 8.07
CA PHE A 47 -8.46 8.76 6.67
C PHE A 47 -7.49 8.07 5.70
N HIS A 48 -6.18 8.19 5.95
CA HIS A 48 -5.18 7.59 5.07
C HIS A 48 -5.20 6.06 5.13
N SER A 49 -5.52 5.47 6.29
CA SER A 49 -5.65 4.02 6.42
C SER A 49 -6.81 3.48 5.58
N ILE A 50 -7.98 4.08 5.69
CA ILE A 50 -9.15 3.69 4.89
C ILE A 50 -8.89 3.91 3.39
N SER A 51 -8.35 5.09 3.02
CA SER A 51 -8.03 5.43 1.65
C SER A 51 -7.02 4.45 1.03
N ALA A 52 -5.99 4.05 1.79
CA ALA A 52 -5.00 3.09 1.34
C ALA A 52 -5.56 1.68 1.20
N PHE A 53 -6.34 1.21 2.19
CA PHE A 53 -6.94 -0.11 2.14
C PHE A 53 -7.96 -0.27 1.01
N CYS A 54 -8.77 0.78 0.77
CA CYS A 54 -9.74 0.81 -0.32
C CYS A 54 -9.11 1.11 -1.69
N ASN A 55 -7.79 1.30 -1.79
CA ASN A 55 -7.09 1.73 -3.01
C ASN A 55 -7.71 2.99 -3.63
N ALA A 56 -8.13 3.94 -2.80
CA ALA A 56 -8.83 5.15 -3.24
C ALA A 56 -7.88 6.30 -3.62
N GLY A 57 -6.68 6.36 -3.02
CA GLY A 57 -5.63 7.33 -3.34
C GLY A 57 -5.87 8.75 -2.88
N PHE A 58 -6.93 8.98 -2.09
CA PHE A 58 -7.17 10.30 -1.52
C PHE A 58 -6.25 10.56 -0.34
N ASP A 59 -5.69 11.76 -0.28
CA ASP A 59 -4.86 12.22 0.83
C ASP A 59 -5.34 13.59 1.36
N LEU A 60 -4.91 13.92 2.56
CA LEU A 60 -5.20 15.20 3.20
C LEU A 60 -3.95 16.10 3.28
N MET A 61 -2.84 15.67 2.67
CA MET A 61 -1.55 16.36 2.76
C MET A 61 -1.49 17.65 1.92
N GLY A 62 -2.47 17.87 1.04
CA GLY A 62 -2.63 19.10 0.26
C GLY A 62 -2.68 20.38 1.10
N ARG A 63 -2.94 20.26 2.43
CA ARG A 63 -2.84 21.37 3.39
C ARG A 63 -1.41 21.90 3.52
N TYR A 64 -0.41 21.06 3.36
CA TYR A 64 1.01 21.44 3.50
C TYR A 64 1.61 21.93 2.19
N SER A 65 1.26 21.27 1.08
CA SER A 65 1.68 21.67 -0.26
C SER A 65 0.69 21.12 -1.28
N PRO A 66 0.21 21.94 -2.23
CA PRO A 66 -0.71 21.48 -3.28
C PRO A 66 -0.09 20.30 -4.06
N PHE A 67 -0.89 19.27 -4.33
CA PHE A 67 -0.53 18.08 -5.10
C PHE A 67 0.65 17.26 -4.54
N SER A 68 1.01 17.46 -3.26
CA SER A 68 2.19 16.80 -2.68
C SER A 68 1.95 15.33 -2.32
N SER A 69 0.70 14.89 -2.16
CA SER A 69 0.39 13.56 -1.61
C SER A 69 1.25 13.26 -0.38
N ILE A 70 1.82 12.07 -0.26
CA ILE A 70 2.68 11.69 0.88
C ILE A 70 4.17 11.94 0.62
N THR A 71 4.55 12.78 -0.37
CA THR A 71 5.96 13.05 -0.71
C THR A 71 6.77 13.61 0.46
N ARG A 72 6.13 14.29 1.43
CA ARG A 72 6.79 14.72 2.66
C ARG A 72 7.39 13.56 3.48
N PHE A 73 6.83 12.37 3.32
CA PHE A 73 7.22 11.17 4.07
C PHE A 73 8.03 10.17 3.23
N TYR A 74 8.66 10.62 2.13
CA TYR A 74 9.45 9.75 1.24
C TYR A 74 10.56 8.97 1.94
N ASN A 75 11.09 9.51 3.04
CA ASN A 75 12.15 8.93 3.87
C ASN A 75 11.61 8.26 5.15
N ASP A 76 10.29 8.18 5.31
CA ASP A 76 9.67 7.60 6.50
C ASP A 76 9.20 6.16 6.23
N PRO A 77 9.96 5.15 6.67
CA PRO A 77 9.60 3.76 6.42
C PRO A 77 8.29 3.35 7.09
N VAL A 78 7.91 3.98 8.22
CA VAL A 78 6.67 3.64 8.92
C VAL A 78 5.46 4.02 8.07
N VAL A 79 5.43 5.24 7.54
CA VAL A 79 4.33 5.72 6.68
C VAL A 79 4.29 4.92 5.39
N ILE A 80 5.42 4.83 4.68
CA ILE A 80 5.50 4.18 3.36
C ILE A 80 5.14 2.69 3.45
N LEU A 81 5.70 1.94 4.39
CA LEU A 81 5.41 0.52 4.52
C LEU A 81 3.99 0.24 5.01
N THR A 82 3.44 1.08 5.92
CA THR A 82 2.06 0.91 6.39
C THR A 82 1.08 1.13 5.25
N ILE A 83 1.23 2.22 4.49
CA ILE A 83 0.36 2.50 3.33
C ILE A 83 0.51 1.40 2.27
N SER A 84 1.74 0.99 1.94
CA SER A 84 1.99 -0.11 1.00
C SER A 84 1.34 -1.42 1.44
N ALA A 85 1.46 -1.78 2.71
CA ALA A 85 0.85 -2.99 3.26
C ALA A 85 -0.68 -2.94 3.15
N LEU A 86 -1.30 -1.81 3.49
CA LEU A 86 -2.75 -1.61 3.38
C LEU A 86 -3.22 -1.76 1.93
N ILE A 87 -2.54 -1.12 0.98
CA ILE A 87 -2.81 -1.23 -0.46
C ILE A 87 -2.74 -2.68 -0.93
N LEU A 88 -1.66 -3.39 -0.57
CA LEU A 88 -1.47 -4.78 -0.97
C LEU A 88 -2.52 -5.69 -0.36
N ILE A 89 -2.77 -5.55 0.94
CA ILE A 89 -3.76 -6.37 1.66
C ILE A 89 -5.16 -6.10 1.12
N GLY A 90 -5.55 -4.85 0.90
CA GLY A 90 -6.83 -4.49 0.31
C GLY A 90 -7.00 -4.99 -1.13
N GLY A 91 -5.94 -4.92 -1.93
CA GLY A 91 -5.95 -5.30 -3.35
C GLY A 91 -5.85 -6.81 -3.64
N ILE A 92 -5.41 -7.64 -2.70
CA ILE A 92 -5.28 -9.09 -2.91
C ILE A 92 -6.64 -9.79 -3.08
N GLY A 93 -7.70 -9.26 -2.45
CA GLY A 93 -9.04 -9.80 -2.53
C GLY A 93 -9.41 -10.79 -1.41
N PHE A 94 -10.70 -10.77 -1.06
CA PHE A 94 -11.21 -11.51 0.10
C PHE A 94 -11.18 -13.03 -0.04
N PHE A 95 -11.24 -13.57 -1.26
CA PHE A 95 -11.10 -15.01 -1.49
C PHE A 95 -9.71 -15.50 -1.09
N VAL A 96 -8.68 -14.74 -1.44
CA VAL A 96 -7.29 -15.05 -1.04
C VAL A 96 -7.13 -14.98 0.47
N TRP A 97 -7.75 -14.00 1.13
CA TRP A 97 -7.73 -13.89 2.59
C TRP A 97 -8.39 -15.06 3.29
N ASN A 98 -9.54 -15.52 2.78
CA ASN A 98 -10.21 -16.67 3.34
C ASN A 98 -9.35 -17.93 3.21
N ASP A 99 -8.74 -18.13 2.05
CA ASP A 99 -7.88 -19.26 1.76
C ASP A 99 -6.60 -19.26 2.62
N LEU A 100 -5.95 -18.10 2.78
CA LEU A 100 -4.82 -17.91 3.68
C LEU A 100 -5.17 -18.20 5.14
N ARG A 101 -6.38 -17.82 5.56
CA ARG A 101 -6.85 -18.08 6.93
C ARG A 101 -7.18 -19.55 7.17
N GLU A 102 -7.74 -20.25 6.19
CA GLU A 102 -8.10 -21.67 6.30
C GLU A 102 -6.88 -22.58 6.26
N HIS A 103 -5.90 -22.30 5.41
CA HIS A 103 -4.74 -23.16 5.19
C HIS A 103 -3.44 -22.64 5.83
N GLY A 104 -3.44 -21.42 6.39
CA GLY A 104 -2.27 -20.81 7.01
C GLY A 104 -1.08 -20.72 6.04
N LEU A 105 0.09 -21.24 6.45
CA LEU A 105 1.31 -21.23 5.62
C LEU A 105 1.45 -22.46 4.69
N HIS A 106 0.41 -23.30 4.59
CA HIS A 106 0.46 -24.53 3.78
C HIS A 106 0.13 -24.24 2.32
N CYS A 107 1.05 -23.61 1.58
CA CYS A 107 0.87 -23.16 0.20
C CYS A 107 0.40 -24.27 -0.77
N ARG A 108 0.64 -25.54 -0.45
CA ARG A 108 0.19 -26.67 -1.30
C ARG A 108 -1.33 -26.81 -1.36
N HIS A 109 -2.02 -26.42 -0.29
CA HIS A 109 -3.49 -26.55 -0.15
C HIS A 109 -4.25 -25.34 -0.67
N TYR A 110 -3.55 -24.25 -1.06
CA TYR A 110 -4.20 -23.06 -1.60
C TYR A 110 -4.93 -23.35 -2.90
N ALA A 111 -6.07 -22.72 -3.10
CA ALA A 111 -6.77 -22.70 -4.36
C ALA A 111 -5.86 -22.16 -5.50
N LEU A 112 -6.10 -22.61 -6.73
CA LEU A 112 -5.32 -22.16 -7.89
C LEU A 112 -5.34 -20.64 -8.03
N GLN A 113 -6.49 -20.01 -7.81
CA GLN A 113 -6.64 -18.56 -7.83
C GLN A 113 -5.71 -17.87 -6.83
N THR A 114 -5.65 -18.35 -5.58
CA THR A 114 -4.76 -17.81 -4.55
C THR A 114 -3.30 -17.92 -4.95
N LYS A 115 -2.88 -19.07 -5.48
CA LYS A 115 -1.50 -19.28 -5.98
C LYS A 115 -1.16 -18.31 -7.10
N MET A 116 -2.06 -18.14 -8.07
CA MET A 116 -1.85 -17.20 -9.19
C MET A 116 -1.76 -15.74 -8.69
N VAL A 117 -2.68 -15.31 -7.83
CA VAL A 117 -2.66 -13.94 -7.30
C VAL A 117 -1.39 -13.66 -6.49
N LEU A 118 -1.01 -14.57 -5.59
CA LEU A 118 0.20 -14.39 -4.77
C LEU A 118 1.48 -14.41 -5.60
N SER A 119 1.60 -15.35 -6.56
CA SER A 119 2.79 -15.42 -7.43
C SER A 119 2.90 -14.22 -8.35
N ALA A 120 1.81 -13.81 -9.01
CA ALA A 120 1.81 -12.62 -9.85
C ALA A 120 2.14 -11.36 -9.03
N THR A 121 1.54 -11.23 -7.83
CA THR A 121 1.85 -10.13 -6.91
C THR A 121 3.33 -10.09 -6.55
N ALA A 122 3.92 -11.23 -6.18
CA ALA A 122 5.34 -11.31 -5.83
C ALA A 122 6.23 -10.94 -7.03
N VAL A 123 5.98 -11.51 -8.21
CA VAL A 123 6.75 -11.20 -9.43
C VAL A 123 6.67 -9.72 -9.77
N CYS A 124 5.47 -9.12 -9.75
CA CYS A 124 5.31 -7.70 -10.03
C CYS A 124 6.01 -6.82 -8.98
N LEU A 125 5.93 -7.17 -7.69
CA LEU A 125 6.57 -6.40 -6.63
C LEU A 125 8.09 -6.45 -6.73
N PHE A 126 8.68 -7.63 -6.84
CA PHE A 126 10.14 -7.77 -6.94
C PHE A 126 10.66 -7.21 -8.26
N GLY A 127 10.04 -7.59 -9.39
CA GLY A 127 10.45 -7.12 -10.72
C GLY A 127 10.29 -5.62 -10.88
N GLY A 128 9.14 -5.07 -10.48
CA GLY A 128 8.87 -3.64 -10.55
C GLY A 128 9.81 -2.83 -9.64
N THR A 129 10.01 -3.26 -8.39
CA THR A 129 10.96 -2.60 -7.48
C THR A 129 12.37 -2.57 -8.05
N LEU A 130 12.83 -3.67 -8.63
CA LEU A 130 14.14 -3.73 -9.26
C LEU A 130 14.23 -2.77 -10.45
N LEU A 131 13.22 -2.76 -11.32
CA LEU A 131 13.20 -1.90 -12.51
C LEU A 131 13.12 -0.41 -12.13
N PHE A 132 12.26 -0.01 -11.18
CA PHE A 132 12.22 1.37 -10.69
C PHE A 132 13.56 1.78 -10.08
N TYR A 133 14.18 0.90 -9.28
CA TYR A 133 15.50 1.15 -8.74
C TYR A 133 16.54 1.37 -9.85
N LEU A 134 16.61 0.49 -10.85
CA LEU A 134 17.57 0.61 -11.96
C LEU A 134 17.38 1.87 -12.79
N PHE A 135 16.12 2.30 -13.01
CA PHE A 135 15.85 3.47 -13.84
C PHE A 135 16.06 4.79 -13.09
N GLU A 136 15.83 4.82 -11.78
CA GLU A 136 15.79 6.07 -11.02
C GLU A 136 16.94 6.27 -10.03
N HIS A 137 17.78 5.27 -9.73
CA HIS A 137 18.82 5.37 -8.69
C HIS A 137 19.81 6.52 -8.94
N ASN A 138 20.16 6.83 -10.21
CA ASN A 138 21.04 7.91 -10.59
C ASN A 138 20.30 9.18 -11.07
N ARG A 139 18.97 9.22 -10.93
CA ARG A 139 18.11 10.33 -11.37
C ARG A 139 17.29 10.88 -10.22
N LEU A 140 16.02 10.49 -10.12
CA LEU A 140 15.10 11.00 -9.08
C LEU A 140 15.56 10.62 -7.66
N PHE A 141 16.17 9.46 -7.52
CA PHE A 141 16.67 8.97 -6.23
C PHE A 141 18.14 9.35 -5.97
N ALA A 142 18.79 10.09 -6.87
CA ALA A 142 20.16 10.56 -6.69
C ALA A 142 20.25 11.46 -5.42
N GLY A 143 21.09 11.08 -4.47
CA GLY A 143 21.20 11.76 -3.19
C GLY A 143 20.41 11.13 -2.04
N MET A 144 19.51 10.19 -2.31
CA MET A 144 18.88 9.37 -1.27
C MET A 144 19.81 8.23 -0.82
N SER A 145 19.69 7.82 0.43
CA SER A 145 20.38 6.62 0.93
C SER A 145 19.88 5.37 0.19
N PHE A 146 20.69 4.30 0.16
CA PHE A 146 20.27 3.04 -0.48
C PHE A 146 18.94 2.50 0.05
N GLY A 147 18.71 2.63 1.37
CA GLY A 147 17.43 2.22 1.98
C GLY A 147 16.24 3.04 1.50
N GLU A 148 16.40 4.35 1.37
CA GLU A 148 15.36 5.24 0.85
C GLU A 148 15.08 4.99 -0.62
N GLN A 149 16.12 4.75 -1.42
CA GLN A 149 15.96 4.39 -2.85
C GLN A 149 15.15 3.10 -3.00
N LEU A 150 15.47 2.07 -2.22
CA LEU A 150 14.74 0.80 -2.26
C LEU A 150 13.29 0.96 -1.78
N LEU A 151 13.09 1.72 -0.70
CA LEU A 151 11.77 2.00 -0.13
C LEU A 151 10.87 2.73 -1.13
N ASN A 152 11.38 3.78 -1.79
CA ASN A 152 10.62 4.53 -2.79
C ASN A 152 10.40 3.73 -4.08
N SER A 153 11.38 2.94 -4.53
CA SER A 153 11.21 2.01 -5.66
C SER A 153 10.10 0.98 -5.39
N PHE A 154 10.07 0.43 -4.17
CA PHE A 154 9.01 -0.47 -3.74
C PHE A 154 7.64 0.24 -3.74
N PHE A 155 7.57 1.45 -3.19
CA PHE A 155 6.33 2.22 -3.17
C PHE A 155 5.84 2.57 -4.58
N CYS A 156 6.74 3.01 -5.48
CA CYS A 156 6.42 3.26 -6.89
C CYS A 156 5.88 2.02 -7.63
N THR A 157 6.23 0.82 -7.15
CA THR A 157 5.68 -0.44 -7.70
C THR A 157 4.32 -0.78 -7.11
N VAL A 158 4.05 -0.40 -5.86
CA VAL A 158 2.79 -0.68 -5.18
C VAL A 158 1.68 0.26 -5.64
N THR A 159 1.96 1.55 -5.79
CA THR A 159 0.95 2.58 -6.06
C THR A 159 0.19 2.43 -7.41
N PRO A 160 0.78 1.96 -8.53
CA PRO A 160 0.06 1.75 -9.79
C PRO A 160 -1.05 0.70 -9.71
N ARG A 161 -1.12 -0.07 -8.64
CA ARG A 161 -2.23 -1.01 -8.36
C ARG A 161 -3.51 -0.29 -7.94
N THR A 162 -3.88 0.75 -8.68
CA THR A 162 -5.08 1.58 -8.46
C THR A 162 -5.08 2.37 -7.15
N ALA A 163 -3.94 2.49 -6.45
CA ALA A 163 -3.90 3.15 -5.15
C ALA A 163 -3.81 4.68 -5.20
N GLY A 164 -3.08 5.26 -6.16
CA GLY A 164 -3.06 6.70 -6.42
C GLY A 164 -2.20 7.56 -5.48
N PHE A 165 -1.58 7.01 -4.44
CA PHE A 165 -0.67 7.76 -3.56
C PHE A 165 0.70 7.98 -4.22
N ASN A 166 1.31 9.15 -3.97
CA ASN A 166 2.64 9.50 -4.48
C ASN A 166 3.60 9.77 -3.33
N ALA A 167 4.68 8.98 -3.22
CA ALA A 167 5.77 9.23 -2.28
C ALA A 167 6.87 10.10 -2.91
N VAL A 168 6.94 10.17 -4.23
CA VAL A 168 7.85 10.99 -5.01
C VAL A 168 7.07 11.74 -6.10
N ASP A 169 7.66 12.76 -6.67
CA ASP A 169 7.04 13.48 -7.79
C ASP A 169 7.03 12.62 -9.06
N ASN A 170 5.85 12.10 -9.40
CA ASN A 170 5.66 11.29 -10.60
C ASN A 170 5.95 12.06 -11.90
N GLY A 171 5.85 13.39 -11.88
CA GLY A 171 6.22 14.24 -13.02
C GLY A 171 7.71 14.18 -13.33
N ALA A 172 8.54 14.00 -12.29
CA ALA A 172 10.00 13.94 -12.39
C ALA A 172 10.54 12.54 -12.75
N LEU A 173 9.71 11.50 -12.78
CA LEU A 173 10.10 10.15 -13.20
C LEU A 173 10.62 10.14 -14.64
N SER A 174 11.55 9.22 -14.92
CA SER A 174 12.00 8.96 -16.28
C SER A 174 10.87 8.42 -17.15
N GLU A 175 10.98 8.62 -18.49
CA GLU A 175 9.99 8.09 -19.43
C GLU A 175 9.85 6.56 -19.33
N SER A 176 10.96 5.86 -19.05
CA SER A 176 10.95 4.40 -18.81
C SER A 176 10.16 4.03 -17.56
N SER A 177 10.30 4.80 -16.47
CA SER A 177 9.55 4.60 -15.23
C SER A 177 8.08 4.94 -15.38
N LYS A 178 7.76 6.00 -16.11
CA LYS A 178 6.37 6.35 -16.46
C LYS A 178 5.70 5.24 -17.26
N PHE A 179 6.41 4.72 -18.27
CA PHE A 179 5.91 3.59 -19.07
C PHE A 179 5.70 2.33 -18.21
N LEU A 180 6.59 2.07 -17.25
CA LEU A 180 6.46 0.93 -16.33
C LEU A 180 5.25 1.05 -15.39
N SER A 181 4.79 2.28 -15.11
CA SER A 181 3.66 2.55 -14.21
C SER A 181 2.28 2.48 -14.88
N ILE A 182 2.22 2.29 -16.20
CA ILE A 182 0.98 2.13 -17.00
C ILE A 182 0.58 0.67 -17.07
#